data_6b9b99f6e29a3ad8f0169de8d51e2ad5
#
_entry.id   6b9b99f6e29a3ad8f0169de8d51e2ad5
#
_cell.length_a   1.000
_cell.length_b   1.000
_cell.length_c   1.000
_cell.angle_alpha   90.00
_cell.angle_beta   90.00
_cell.angle_gamma   90.00
#
_symmetry.space_group_name_H-M   'P 1'
#
loop_
_entity.id
_entity.type
_entity.pdbx_description
1 polymer ?
#
loop_
_entity_poly.entity_id
_entity_poly.type
_entity_poly.pdbx_seq_one_letter_code
_entity_poly.pdbx_strand_id
1 'polypeptide(L)'
;MARLRIGVLYDYWWGEDEERAEGTRPKRKPPDEDVQAVYEALKESGHSPVFLRLDGTRESLVELAHSETDLIFNLVESFGGDDTQDSDVAGFLEMLHRRFTGTGSQGLHLAQDKALAKKIFAFHGIHTPYFATVFRGRTEHAQDIQFPVIVKPAAEDGSIGIHFGAVCTSIKELMERIDYIHAEFNSPALIEEYIEGRELYVGVLGNEKPEALPAVELDLSKLPQGMPKIAGTEVKWEEGTEAYEKTKAFLPADLDEDLQKKLSETAVQAFQALKLCDYGRIDFRLAADGALHVLEVNPNPYLHADAEFAMAAKKAGRSYPELVGEIVDLALARYPNGGS
;
A
#
# COMPACT_ATOMS: atom_id res chain seq x y z
N MET A 1 -12.50 -5.21 26.96
CA MET A 1 -11.21 -4.50 26.85
C MET A 1 -11.27 -3.17 27.59
N ALA A 2 -10.13 -2.61 28.04
CA ALA A 2 -10.11 -1.26 28.59
C ALA A 2 -10.39 -0.24 27.47
N ARG A 3 -11.12 0.83 27.82
CA ARG A 3 -11.37 1.93 26.91
C ARG A 3 -10.06 2.72 26.73
N LEU A 4 -9.55 2.77 25.52
CA LEU A 4 -8.32 3.49 25.16
C LEU A 4 -8.64 4.82 24.48
N ARG A 5 -7.77 5.81 24.70
CA ARG A 5 -7.71 7.02 23.89
C ARG A 5 -6.80 6.77 22.70
N ILE A 6 -7.39 6.64 21.51
CA ILE A 6 -6.67 6.29 20.28
C ILE A 6 -6.56 7.50 19.36
N GLY A 7 -5.34 7.88 18.99
CA GLY A 7 -5.09 8.91 18.01
C GLY A 7 -5.21 8.32 16.61
N VAL A 8 -6.19 8.74 15.82
CA VAL A 8 -6.25 8.41 14.38
C VAL A 8 -5.35 9.40 13.65
N LEU A 9 -4.15 8.93 13.32
CA LEU A 9 -3.11 9.74 12.68
C LEU A 9 -3.25 9.62 11.16
N TYR A 10 -3.35 10.75 10.51
CA TYR A 10 -3.47 10.84 9.04
C TYR A 10 -2.70 12.06 8.53
N ASP A 11 -2.24 11.98 7.30
CA ASP A 11 -1.63 13.08 6.61
C ASP A 11 -2.66 13.93 5.86
N TYR A 12 -2.29 15.17 5.65
CA TYR A 12 -3.06 16.12 4.89
C TYR A 12 -2.12 16.92 4.01
N TRP A 13 -2.30 16.80 2.73
CA TRP A 13 -1.52 17.54 1.75
C TRP A 13 -2.38 18.59 1.03
N TRP A 14 -1.78 19.75 0.83
CA TRP A 14 -2.39 20.85 0.08
C TRP A 14 -2.09 20.65 -1.40
N GLY A 15 -3.09 20.32 -2.20
CA GLY A 15 -2.98 20.36 -3.67
C GLY A 15 -2.65 21.77 -4.16
N GLU A 16 -2.10 21.87 -5.35
CA GLU A 16 -1.64 23.11 -5.99
C GLU A 16 -2.71 24.22 -6.13
N ASP A 17 -3.99 23.90 -5.93
CA ASP A 17 -5.14 24.81 -6.13
C ASP A 17 -5.50 25.69 -4.91
N GLU A 18 -4.83 25.54 -3.78
CA GLU A 18 -5.08 26.40 -2.62
C GLU A 18 -3.86 27.28 -2.31
N GLU A 19 -3.78 28.48 -2.93
CA GLU A 19 -2.79 29.51 -2.57
C GLU A 19 -2.78 29.71 -1.04
N ARG A 20 -1.66 29.37 -0.40
CA ARG A 20 -1.37 29.74 0.98
C ARG A 20 -1.28 31.25 1.07
N ALA A 21 -2.27 31.91 1.66
CA ALA A 21 -2.06 33.25 2.13
C ALA A 21 -1.01 33.24 3.27
N GLU A 22 0.14 33.88 3.08
CA GLU A 22 1.19 33.99 4.10
C GLU A 22 0.58 34.39 5.45
N GLY A 23 0.79 33.60 6.49
CA GLY A 23 0.40 33.90 7.86
C GLY A 23 -0.99 33.40 8.32
N THR A 24 -1.76 32.70 7.50
CA THR A 24 -3.04 32.13 7.92
C THR A 24 -2.93 30.62 8.22
N ARG A 25 -3.48 30.17 9.37
CA ARG A 25 -3.68 28.75 9.61
C ARG A 25 -4.69 28.22 8.57
N PRO A 26 -4.38 27.10 7.92
CA PRO A 26 -5.27 26.53 6.92
C PRO A 26 -6.64 26.21 7.52
N LYS A 27 -7.71 26.39 6.74
CA LYS A 27 -9.04 25.91 7.12
C LYS A 27 -8.96 24.38 7.26
N ARG A 28 -9.44 23.85 8.39
CA ARG A 28 -9.52 22.40 8.61
C ARG A 28 -10.48 21.81 7.56
N LYS A 29 -9.95 20.99 6.64
CA LYS A 29 -10.79 20.10 5.83
C LYS A 29 -11.23 18.92 6.70
N PRO A 30 -12.40 18.31 6.45
CA PRO A 30 -12.76 17.05 7.09
C PRO A 30 -11.73 15.98 6.71
N PRO A 31 -11.43 15.01 7.60
CA PRO A 31 -10.62 13.86 7.22
C PRO A 31 -11.30 13.07 6.11
N ASP A 32 -10.50 12.38 5.29
CA ASP A 32 -10.96 11.55 4.20
C ASP A 32 -11.89 10.41 4.68
N GLU A 33 -12.64 9.78 3.77
CA GLU A 33 -13.69 8.83 4.11
C GLU A 33 -13.17 7.60 4.86
N ASP A 34 -11.97 7.12 4.55
CA ASP A 34 -11.32 6.00 5.23
C ASP A 34 -10.89 6.36 6.66
N VAL A 35 -10.31 7.54 6.84
CA VAL A 35 -9.94 8.07 8.17
C VAL A 35 -11.18 8.23 9.06
N GLN A 36 -12.28 8.74 8.48
CA GLN A 36 -13.55 8.85 9.18
C GLN A 36 -14.13 7.47 9.50
N ALA A 37 -14.05 6.51 8.57
CA ALA A 37 -14.54 5.15 8.79
C ALA A 37 -13.79 4.44 9.92
N VAL A 38 -12.46 4.55 9.98
CA VAL A 38 -11.64 4.03 11.08
C VAL A 38 -12.02 4.69 12.41
N TYR A 39 -12.20 6.02 12.41
CA TYR A 39 -12.61 6.75 13.61
C TYR A 39 -13.94 6.23 14.18
N GLU A 40 -14.96 6.07 13.35
CA GLU A 40 -16.26 5.56 13.80
C GLU A 40 -16.18 4.08 14.23
N ALA A 41 -15.42 3.25 13.53
CA ALA A 41 -15.20 1.85 13.90
C ALA A 41 -14.55 1.71 15.29
N LEU A 42 -13.54 2.54 15.59
CA LEU A 42 -12.91 2.59 16.91
C LEU A 42 -13.89 3.00 18.01
N LYS A 43 -14.77 3.93 17.72
CA LYS A 43 -15.81 4.38 18.64
C LYS A 43 -16.86 3.29 18.87
N GLU A 44 -17.30 2.59 17.82
CA GLU A 44 -18.19 1.43 17.92
C GLU A 44 -17.58 0.30 18.75
N SER A 45 -16.27 0.10 18.65
CA SER A 45 -15.49 -0.86 19.44
C SER A 45 -15.27 -0.41 20.90
N GLY A 46 -15.83 0.75 21.30
CA GLY A 46 -15.82 1.25 22.69
C GLY A 46 -14.59 2.06 23.08
N HIS A 47 -13.74 2.42 22.14
CA HIS A 47 -12.59 3.31 22.37
C HIS A 47 -12.98 4.79 22.35
N SER A 48 -12.00 5.67 22.61
CA SER A 48 -12.14 7.14 22.53
C SER A 48 -11.20 7.70 21.48
N PRO A 49 -11.57 7.63 20.18
CA PRO A 49 -10.72 8.13 19.12
C PRO A 49 -10.63 9.66 19.13
N VAL A 50 -9.48 10.18 18.73
CA VAL A 50 -9.20 11.59 18.46
C VAL A 50 -8.41 11.73 17.17
N PHE A 51 -8.71 12.74 16.36
CA PHE A 51 -7.94 12.98 15.15
C PHE A 51 -6.59 13.61 15.45
N LEU A 52 -5.54 13.08 14.86
CA LEU A 52 -4.19 13.62 14.83
C LEU A 52 -3.82 13.86 13.36
N ARG A 53 -3.56 15.11 13.00
CA ARG A 53 -3.27 15.48 11.62
C ARG A 53 -1.82 15.86 11.43
N LEU A 54 -1.21 15.32 10.38
CA LEU A 54 0.07 15.78 9.85
C LEU A 54 -0.17 16.60 8.59
N ASP A 55 0.35 17.83 8.54
CA ASP A 55 0.18 18.76 7.42
C ASP A 55 1.52 19.17 6.78
N GLY A 56 2.54 18.34 6.95
CA GLY A 56 3.87 18.60 6.43
C GLY A 56 4.63 19.72 7.16
N THR A 57 4.08 20.28 8.26
CA THR A 57 4.75 21.32 9.03
C THR A 57 5.45 20.74 10.25
N ARG A 58 6.49 21.48 10.72
CA ARG A 58 7.16 21.18 11.98
C ARG A 58 6.20 21.23 13.17
N GLU A 59 5.24 22.14 13.14
CA GLU A 59 4.24 22.34 14.18
C GLU A 59 3.38 21.11 14.35
N SER A 60 2.96 20.44 13.26
CA SER A 60 2.18 19.21 13.33
C SER A 60 2.98 18.05 13.96
N LEU A 61 4.29 17.96 13.70
CA LEU A 61 5.17 16.99 14.38
C LEU A 61 5.28 17.25 15.88
N VAL A 62 5.37 18.51 16.29
CA VAL A 62 5.39 18.91 17.70
C VAL A 62 4.06 18.58 18.39
N GLU A 63 2.93 18.84 17.72
CA GLU A 63 1.60 18.46 18.22
C GLU A 63 1.48 16.95 18.39
N LEU A 64 1.95 16.16 17.41
CA LEU A 64 1.99 14.70 17.49
C LEU A 64 2.84 14.22 18.67
N ALA A 65 4.04 14.79 18.85
CA ALA A 65 4.93 14.42 19.94
C ALA A 65 4.32 14.66 21.34
N HIS A 66 3.51 15.71 21.49
CA HIS A 66 2.84 16.05 22.75
C HIS A 66 1.42 15.46 22.88
N SER A 67 0.96 14.69 21.90
CA SER A 67 -0.38 14.10 21.95
C SER A 67 -0.50 13.08 23.07
N GLU A 68 -1.55 13.19 23.89
CA GLU A 68 -1.83 12.27 24.99
C GLU A 68 -2.77 11.16 24.50
N THR A 69 -2.22 10.11 23.89
CA THR A 69 -2.97 8.94 23.42
C THR A 69 -2.32 7.64 23.89
N ASP A 70 -3.13 6.62 24.15
CA ASP A 70 -2.66 5.29 24.59
C ASP A 70 -2.08 4.50 23.42
N LEU A 71 -2.60 4.73 22.21
CA LEU A 71 -2.19 4.12 20.94
C LEU A 71 -2.42 5.12 19.81
N ILE A 72 -1.63 5.05 18.76
CA ILE A 72 -1.83 5.77 17.51
C ILE A 72 -2.26 4.77 16.44
N PHE A 73 -3.44 4.97 15.83
CA PHE A 73 -3.83 4.26 14.62
C PHE A 73 -3.25 5.02 13.45
N ASN A 74 -2.19 4.45 12.84
CA ASN A 74 -1.40 5.13 11.82
C ASN A 74 -1.97 4.86 10.42
N LEU A 75 -2.50 5.90 9.78
CA LEU A 75 -3.00 5.90 8.40
C LEU A 75 -2.20 6.86 7.50
N VAL A 76 -0.98 7.22 7.92
CA VAL A 76 -0.14 8.14 7.15
C VAL A 76 0.42 7.45 5.92
N GLU A 77 0.24 8.08 4.77
CA GLU A 77 0.78 7.66 3.48
C GLU A 77 1.85 8.62 2.95
N SER A 78 1.90 9.86 3.49
CA SER A 78 2.88 10.86 3.09
C SER A 78 3.22 11.84 4.22
N PHE A 79 4.25 12.65 4.05
CA PHE A 79 4.48 13.83 4.88
C PHE A 79 4.76 15.04 4.00
N GLY A 80 3.83 16.01 4.04
CA GLY A 80 3.93 17.21 3.20
C GLY A 80 3.81 16.95 1.69
N GLY A 81 3.14 15.83 1.32
CA GLY A 81 2.97 15.41 -0.07
C GLY A 81 4.14 14.60 -0.63
N ASP A 82 5.04 14.13 0.23
CA ASP A 82 6.14 13.23 -0.13
C ASP A 82 5.87 11.86 0.47
N ASP A 83 5.45 10.91 -0.37
CA ASP A 83 5.09 9.54 0.03
C ASP A 83 6.31 8.76 0.52
N THR A 84 7.54 9.18 0.15
CA THR A 84 8.78 8.55 0.63
C THR A 84 9.03 8.79 2.12
N GLN A 85 8.31 9.73 2.74
CA GLN A 85 8.47 10.12 4.15
C GLN A 85 7.48 9.43 5.11
N ASP A 86 6.61 8.54 4.65
CA ASP A 86 5.73 7.75 5.52
C ASP A 86 6.53 6.93 6.54
N SER A 87 7.64 6.34 6.09
CA SER A 87 8.58 5.58 6.91
C SER A 87 9.31 6.44 7.93
N ASP A 88 9.58 7.72 7.62
CA ASP A 88 10.18 8.68 8.55
C ASP A 88 9.18 9.05 9.66
N VAL A 89 7.89 9.18 9.33
CA VAL A 89 6.83 9.36 10.35
C VAL A 89 6.78 8.16 11.29
N ALA A 90 6.80 6.94 10.78
CA ALA A 90 6.87 5.73 11.62
C ALA A 90 8.14 5.72 12.48
N GLY A 91 9.30 6.08 11.92
CA GLY A 91 10.55 6.22 12.66
C GLY A 91 10.49 7.31 13.74
N PHE A 92 9.78 8.40 13.50
CA PHE A 92 9.53 9.43 14.51
C PHE A 92 8.70 8.89 15.68
N LEU A 93 7.63 8.11 15.39
CA LEU A 93 6.85 7.44 16.43
C LEU A 93 7.69 6.43 17.23
N GLU A 94 8.56 5.67 16.56
CA GLU A 94 9.51 4.75 17.21
C GLU A 94 10.49 5.47 18.13
N MET A 95 11.07 6.59 17.69
CA MET A 95 11.97 7.42 18.51
C MET A 95 11.28 8.01 19.75
N LEU A 96 9.99 8.30 19.65
CA LEU A 96 9.17 8.79 20.76
C LEU A 96 8.63 7.67 21.64
N HIS A 97 8.98 6.41 21.35
CA HIS A 97 8.45 5.21 22.04
C HIS A 97 6.92 5.16 22.06
N ARG A 98 6.26 5.70 21.01
CA ARG A 98 4.80 5.67 20.89
C ARG A 98 4.35 4.29 20.41
N ARG A 99 3.23 3.83 20.95
CA ARG A 99 2.56 2.66 20.43
C ARG A 99 1.75 3.05 19.20
N PHE A 100 1.89 2.31 18.12
CA PHE A 100 1.13 2.57 16.90
C PHE A 100 0.80 1.29 16.14
N THR A 101 -0.25 1.35 15.30
CA THR A 101 -0.67 0.26 14.42
C THR A 101 0.13 0.26 13.13
N GLY A 102 0.24 -0.93 12.52
CA GLY A 102 0.88 -1.10 11.23
C GLY A 102 2.39 -1.28 11.30
N THR A 103 2.98 -1.31 10.15
CA THR A 103 4.38 -1.60 9.94
C THR A 103 5.28 -0.47 10.44
N GLY A 104 6.39 -0.79 11.08
CA GLY A 104 7.39 0.17 11.50
C GLY A 104 8.29 0.65 10.36
N SER A 105 9.12 1.65 10.64
CA SER A 105 9.95 2.34 9.64
C SER A 105 10.77 1.41 8.75
N GLN A 106 11.36 0.36 9.32
CA GLN A 106 12.15 -0.60 8.56
C GLN A 106 11.34 -1.34 7.50
N GLY A 107 10.14 -1.84 7.86
CA GLY A 107 9.30 -2.58 6.93
C GLY A 107 8.70 -1.67 5.85
N LEU A 108 8.32 -0.44 6.20
CA LEU A 108 7.88 0.58 5.25
C LEU A 108 8.96 0.85 4.20
N HIS A 109 10.20 1.14 4.60
CA HIS A 109 11.31 1.32 3.68
C HIS A 109 11.57 0.10 2.77
N LEU A 110 11.47 -1.12 3.32
CA LEU A 110 11.67 -2.33 2.53
C LEU A 110 10.58 -2.54 1.48
N ALA A 111 9.34 -2.19 1.80
CA ALA A 111 8.19 -2.34 0.90
C ALA A 111 8.19 -1.25 -0.19
N GLN A 112 8.55 -0.01 0.18
CA GLN A 112 8.55 1.15 -0.69
C GLN A 112 9.62 1.05 -1.80
N ASP A 113 10.82 0.55 -1.50
CA ASP A 113 11.83 0.24 -2.53
C ASP A 113 11.47 -1.06 -3.24
N LYS A 114 10.66 -0.95 -4.31
CA LYS A 114 10.18 -2.09 -5.10
C LYS A 114 11.33 -2.97 -5.63
N ALA A 115 12.47 -2.38 -5.98
CA ALA A 115 13.62 -3.13 -6.45
C ALA A 115 14.31 -3.92 -5.33
N LEU A 116 14.39 -3.33 -4.14
CA LEU A 116 14.93 -4.00 -2.96
C LEU A 116 14.00 -5.11 -2.48
N ALA A 117 12.68 -4.84 -2.44
CA ALA A 117 11.66 -5.84 -2.10
C ALA A 117 11.79 -7.08 -3.00
N LYS A 118 11.94 -6.90 -4.32
CA LYS A 118 12.12 -8.00 -5.27
C LYS A 118 13.42 -8.78 -5.06
N LYS A 119 14.51 -8.12 -4.69
CA LYS A 119 15.78 -8.81 -4.31
C LYS A 119 15.57 -9.67 -3.05
N ILE A 120 14.83 -9.18 -2.08
CA ILE A 120 14.47 -9.94 -0.87
C ILE A 120 13.56 -11.12 -1.25
N PHE A 121 12.56 -10.92 -2.09
CA PHE A 121 11.68 -12.00 -2.57
C PHE A 121 12.49 -13.10 -3.27
N ALA A 122 13.41 -12.73 -4.15
CA ALA A 122 14.27 -13.70 -4.83
C ALA A 122 15.13 -14.53 -3.83
N PHE A 123 15.66 -13.90 -2.77
CA PHE A 123 16.38 -14.59 -1.70
C PHE A 123 15.51 -15.62 -0.96
N HIS A 124 14.24 -15.30 -0.75
CA HIS A 124 13.26 -16.17 -0.07
C HIS A 124 12.57 -17.17 -1.02
N GLY A 125 12.93 -17.21 -2.31
CA GLY A 125 12.29 -18.07 -3.31
C GLY A 125 10.85 -17.66 -3.66
N ILE A 126 10.47 -16.43 -3.38
CA ILE A 126 9.18 -15.84 -3.76
C ILE A 126 9.29 -15.36 -5.21
N HIS A 127 8.43 -15.88 -6.08
CA HIS A 127 8.43 -15.49 -7.48
C HIS A 127 7.91 -14.05 -7.66
N THR A 128 8.67 -13.25 -8.41
CA THR A 128 8.33 -11.89 -8.85
C THR A 128 8.72 -11.74 -10.31
N PRO A 129 8.13 -10.83 -11.10
CA PRO A 129 8.57 -10.58 -12.48
C PRO A 129 10.07 -10.26 -12.55
N TYR A 130 10.74 -10.70 -13.60
CA TYR A 130 12.11 -10.28 -13.86
C TYR A 130 12.18 -8.77 -13.96
N PHE A 131 13.25 -8.18 -13.44
CA PHE A 131 13.34 -6.74 -13.37
C PHE A 131 14.74 -6.20 -13.57
N ALA A 132 14.80 -4.94 -14.00
CA ALA A 132 16.00 -4.12 -14.04
C ALA A 132 15.69 -2.74 -13.46
N THR A 133 16.69 -2.11 -12.86
CA THR A 133 16.58 -0.73 -12.38
C THR A 133 17.52 0.16 -13.17
N VAL A 134 16.98 1.25 -13.73
CA VAL A 134 17.75 2.22 -14.51
C VAL A 134 17.83 3.52 -13.73
N PHE A 135 19.04 3.84 -13.28
CA PHE A 135 19.39 5.13 -12.69
C PHE A 135 19.92 6.05 -13.79
N ARG A 136 19.98 7.35 -13.53
CA ARG A 136 20.70 8.26 -14.44
C ARG A 136 22.17 7.86 -14.53
N GLY A 137 22.56 7.32 -15.68
CA GLY A 137 23.94 6.92 -15.95
C GLY A 137 24.35 5.52 -15.45
N ARG A 138 23.46 4.74 -14.85
CA ARG A 138 23.75 3.39 -14.37
C ARG A 138 22.54 2.49 -14.50
N THR A 139 22.76 1.24 -14.92
CA THR A 139 21.73 0.21 -14.97
C THR A 139 22.11 -0.95 -14.06
N GLU A 140 21.17 -1.40 -13.23
CA GLU A 140 21.24 -2.67 -12.51
C GLU A 140 20.18 -3.62 -13.08
N HIS A 141 20.56 -4.84 -13.43
CA HIS A 141 19.64 -5.82 -13.96
C HIS A 141 19.87 -7.19 -13.30
N ALA A 142 18.79 -7.93 -13.16
CA ALA A 142 18.83 -9.26 -12.58
C ALA A 142 19.01 -10.35 -13.65
N GLN A 143 18.34 -10.19 -14.80
CA GLN A 143 18.35 -11.14 -15.93
C GLN A 143 17.93 -10.44 -17.22
N ASP A 144 18.02 -11.16 -18.36
CA ASP A 144 17.54 -10.65 -19.65
C ASP A 144 16.02 -10.50 -19.64
N ILE A 145 15.56 -9.26 -19.80
CA ILE A 145 14.15 -8.90 -19.84
C ILE A 145 13.65 -8.99 -21.27
N GLN A 146 12.50 -9.65 -21.47
CA GLN A 146 11.86 -9.77 -22.78
C GLN A 146 10.62 -8.88 -22.85
N PHE A 147 10.33 -8.33 -24.05
CA PHE A 147 9.12 -7.57 -24.30
C PHE A 147 7.88 -8.48 -24.39
N PRO A 148 6.70 -7.97 -23.94
CA PRO A 148 6.45 -6.63 -23.40
C PRO A 148 7.00 -6.46 -21.98
N VAL A 149 7.34 -5.21 -21.63
CA VAL A 149 7.76 -4.82 -20.28
C VAL A 149 6.84 -3.75 -19.73
N ILE A 150 6.74 -3.64 -18.39
CA ILE A 150 6.12 -2.51 -17.72
C ILE A 150 7.20 -1.67 -17.03
N VAL A 151 7.11 -0.34 -17.13
CA VAL A 151 8.11 0.58 -16.59
C VAL A 151 7.46 1.53 -15.61
N LYS A 152 7.94 1.50 -14.37
CA LYS A 152 7.37 2.20 -13.20
C LYS A 152 8.42 3.09 -12.54
N PRO A 153 8.04 4.16 -11.84
CA PRO A 153 8.91 4.77 -10.84
C PRO A 153 9.25 3.73 -9.76
N ALA A 154 10.50 3.69 -9.30
CA ALA A 154 10.95 2.66 -8.36
C ALA A 154 10.47 2.92 -6.91
N ALA A 155 10.17 4.18 -6.56
CA ALA A 155 9.88 4.64 -5.19
C ALA A 155 8.45 5.20 -4.99
N GLU A 156 7.62 5.21 -6.03
CA GLU A 156 6.24 5.71 -5.93
C GLU A 156 5.26 4.59 -5.60
N ASP A 157 4.23 4.89 -4.81
CA ASP A 157 3.13 3.99 -4.47
C ASP A 157 1.79 4.39 -5.10
N GLY A 158 0.70 3.69 -4.79
CA GLY A 158 -0.65 4.03 -5.26
C GLY A 158 -0.86 4.01 -6.77
N SER A 159 0.00 3.34 -7.55
CA SER A 159 0.03 3.37 -9.02
C SER A 159 0.38 4.74 -9.61
N ILE A 160 0.95 5.66 -8.81
CA ILE A 160 1.46 6.94 -9.30
C ILE A 160 2.50 6.69 -10.39
N GLY A 161 2.35 7.41 -11.51
CA GLY A 161 3.22 7.21 -12.68
C GLY A 161 3.01 5.91 -13.43
N ILE A 162 1.99 5.09 -13.12
CA ILE A 162 1.64 3.88 -13.86
C ILE A 162 0.33 4.13 -14.62
N HIS A 163 0.42 4.39 -15.91
CA HIS A 163 -0.72 4.52 -16.82
C HIS A 163 -0.62 3.48 -17.95
N PHE A 164 -1.59 3.36 -18.84
CA PHE A 164 -1.57 2.35 -19.91
C PHE A 164 -0.31 2.41 -20.78
N GLY A 165 0.28 3.60 -20.96
CA GLY A 165 1.57 3.77 -21.64
C GLY A 165 2.80 3.28 -20.87
N ALA A 166 2.61 2.76 -19.64
CA ALA A 166 3.71 2.16 -18.88
C ALA A 166 4.13 0.79 -19.44
N VAL A 167 3.25 0.13 -20.23
CA VAL A 167 3.56 -1.13 -20.91
C VAL A 167 4.19 -0.82 -22.25
N CYS A 168 5.45 -1.22 -22.42
CA CYS A 168 6.28 -0.98 -23.59
C CYS A 168 6.48 -2.27 -24.38
N THR A 169 6.33 -2.20 -25.70
CA THR A 169 6.50 -3.33 -26.62
C THR A 169 7.74 -3.22 -27.50
N SER A 170 8.44 -2.10 -27.42
CA SER A 170 9.63 -1.80 -28.20
C SER A 170 10.69 -1.05 -27.40
N ILE A 171 11.96 -1.13 -27.84
CA ILE A 171 13.07 -0.39 -27.26
C ILE A 171 12.81 1.13 -27.28
N LYS A 172 12.17 1.63 -28.33
CA LYS A 172 11.86 3.06 -28.44
C LYS A 172 10.91 3.49 -27.33
N GLU A 173 9.79 2.80 -27.17
CA GLU A 173 8.81 3.08 -26.07
C GLU A 173 9.46 2.96 -24.70
N LEU A 174 10.30 1.94 -24.52
CA LEU A 174 11.07 1.75 -23.27
C LEU A 174 11.93 2.97 -22.95
N MET A 175 12.71 3.45 -23.91
CA MET A 175 13.60 4.61 -23.68
C MET A 175 12.81 5.89 -23.41
N GLU A 176 11.76 6.15 -24.18
CA GLU A 176 10.86 7.30 -23.96
C GLU A 176 10.23 7.25 -22.56
N ARG A 177 9.88 6.06 -22.10
CA ARG A 177 9.27 5.86 -20.79
C ARG A 177 10.27 6.05 -19.66
N ILE A 178 11.51 5.57 -19.78
CA ILE A 178 12.58 5.81 -18.81
C ILE A 178 12.86 7.31 -18.68
N ASP A 179 12.97 8.01 -19.82
CA ASP A 179 13.22 9.46 -19.83
C ASP A 179 12.08 10.22 -19.13
N TYR A 180 10.82 9.83 -19.37
CA TYR A 180 9.66 10.38 -18.69
C TYR A 180 9.74 10.21 -17.18
N ILE A 181 10.03 8.98 -16.69
CA ILE A 181 10.12 8.72 -15.25
C ILE A 181 11.24 9.54 -14.61
N HIS A 182 12.38 9.61 -15.26
CA HIS A 182 13.48 10.41 -14.76
C HIS A 182 13.17 11.91 -14.72
N ALA A 183 12.38 12.41 -15.67
CA ALA A 183 12.04 13.85 -15.74
C ALA A 183 10.98 14.22 -14.71
N GLU A 184 9.88 13.47 -14.63
CA GLU A 184 8.70 13.84 -13.86
C GLU A 184 8.82 13.44 -12.37
N PHE A 185 9.40 12.26 -12.08
CA PHE A 185 9.42 11.70 -10.71
C PHE A 185 10.78 11.83 -10.03
N ASN A 186 11.82 12.24 -10.74
CA ASN A 186 13.21 12.23 -10.23
C ASN A 186 13.61 10.89 -9.57
N SER A 187 12.95 9.80 -9.94
CA SER A 187 13.08 8.44 -9.43
C SER A 187 13.84 7.55 -10.42
N PRO A 188 14.55 6.50 -9.98
CA PRO A 188 14.97 5.45 -10.87
C PRO A 188 13.78 4.80 -11.57
N ALA A 189 13.97 4.36 -12.81
CA ALA A 189 12.96 3.59 -13.53
C ALA A 189 13.12 2.10 -13.23
N LEU A 190 12.08 1.46 -12.72
CA LEU A 190 11.97 0.01 -12.55
C LEU A 190 11.33 -0.56 -13.82
N ILE A 191 12.07 -1.39 -14.53
CA ILE A 191 11.60 -2.14 -15.69
C ILE A 191 11.26 -3.54 -15.21
N GLU A 192 10.05 -4.02 -15.48
CA GLU A 192 9.63 -5.37 -15.14
C GLU A 192 9.08 -6.08 -16.37
N GLU A 193 9.25 -7.40 -16.42
CA GLU A 193 8.50 -8.24 -17.34
C GLU A 193 7.00 -8.02 -17.14
N TYR A 194 6.28 -7.75 -18.23
CA TYR A 194 4.82 -7.63 -18.15
C TYR A 194 4.18 -9.01 -18.14
N ILE A 195 3.66 -9.39 -16.98
CA ILE A 195 2.94 -10.67 -16.83
C ILE A 195 1.48 -10.46 -17.20
N GLU A 196 1.04 -11.05 -18.28
CA GLU A 196 -0.38 -11.08 -18.63
C GLU A 196 -1.13 -12.09 -17.75
N GLY A 197 -2.27 -11.66 -17.15
CA GLY A 197 -3.03 -12.53 -16.27
C GLY A 197 -4.01 -11.79 -15.37
N ARG A 198 -4.50 -12.52 -14.35
CA ARG A 198 -5.44 -12.02 -13.34
C ARG A 198 -4.68 -11.26 -12.25
N GLU A 199 -5.26 -10.20 -11.76
CA GLU A 199 -4.70 -9.42 -10.64
C GLU A 199 -5.46 -9.77 -9.36
N LEU A 200 -4.72 -10.29 -8.37
CA LEU A 200 -5.27 -10.79 -7.12
C LEU A 200 -4.62 -10.06 -5.95
N TYR A 201 -5.42 -9.72 -4.96
CA TYR A 201 -4.99 -9.07 -3.73
C TYR A 201 -5.24 -10.00 -2.55
N VAL A 202 -4.23 -10.17 -1.69
CA VAL A 202 -4.35 -10.97 -0.47
C VAL A 202 -3.97 -10.12 0.73
N GLY A 203 -4.95 -9.84 1.59
CA GLY A 203 -4.71 -9.22 2.89
C GLY A 203 -4.05 -10.22 3.83
N VAL A 204 -3.16 -9.72 4.69
CA VAL A 204 -2.55 -10.50 5.76
C VAL A 204 -2.75 -9.76 7.07
N LEU A 205 -3.18 -10.47 8.12
CA LEU A 205 -3.35 -9.97 9.49
C LEU A 205 -2.47 -10.76 10.45
N GLY A 206 -1.82 -10.09 11.37
CA GLY A 206 -1.07 -10.73 12.45
C GLY A 206 0.39 -10.36 12.52
N ASN A 207 1.08 -10.90 13.52
CA ASN A 207 2.50 -10.66 13.80
C ASN A 207 3.30 -11.98 13.79
N GLU A 208 3.37 -12.70 14.93
CA GLU A 208 4.13 -13.97 15.01
C GLU A 208 3.56 -15.09 14.15
N LYS A 209 2.23 -15.13 14.01
CA LYS A 209 1.50 -16.11 13.20
C LYS A 209 0.48 -15.38 12.33
N PRO A 210 0.96 -14.70 11.27
CA PRO A 210 0.06 -13.96 10.40
C PRO A 210 -0.85 -14.91 9.62
N GLU A 211 -2.09 -14.46 9.42
CA GLU A 211 -3.16 -15.15 8.69
C GLU A 211 -3.42 -14.43 7.37
N ALA A 212 -3.46 -15.17 6.26
CA ALA A 212 -3.89 -14.64 4.98
C ALA A 212 -5.41 -14.64 4.88
N LEU A 213 -5.99 -13.51 4.50
CA LEU A 213 -7.40 -13.36 4.19
C LEU A 213 -7.74 -13.95 2.81
N PRO A 214 -9.02 -14.26 2.54
CA PRO A 214 -9.45 -14.67 1.21
C PRO A 214 -9.03 -13.68 0.12
N ALA A 215 -8.57 -14.21 -1.01
CA ALA A 215 -8.14 -13.37 -2.13
C ALA A 215 -9.31 -12.55 -2.71
N VAL A 216 -9.01 -11.33 -3.12
CA VAL A 216 -9.88 -10.44 -3.88
C VAL A 216 -9.27 -10.28 -5.27
N GLU A 217 -10.09 -10.26 -6.31
CA GLU A 217 -9.65 -10.06 -7.69
C GLU A 217 -10.11 -8.70 -8.22
N LEU A 218 -9.25 -8.03 -8.97
CA LEU A 218 -9.61 -6.85 -9.73
C LEU A 218 -10.01 -7.27 -11.15
N ASP A 219 -11.27 -7.04 -11.52
CA ASP A 219 -11.82 -7.41 -12.83
C ASP A 219 -11.29 -6.48 -13.94
N LEU A 220 -10.15 -6.83 -14.51
CA LEU A 220 -9.57 -6.14 -15.65
C LEU A 220 -10.08 -6.68 -17.01
N SER A 221 -10.98 -7.69 -17.02
CA SER A 221 -11.47 -8.32 -18.23
C SER A 221 -12.32 -7.39 -19.10
N LYS A 222 -12.94 -6.39 -18.47
CA LYS A 222 -13.82 -5.42 -19.10
C LYS A 222 -13.11 -4.19 -19.67
N LEU A 223 -11.80 -4.09 -19.47
CA LEU A 223 -11.02 -3.05 -20.13
C LEU A 223 -11.11 -3.19 -21.66
N PRO A 224 -11.13 -2.08 -22.41
CA PRO A 224 -11.21 -2.10 -23.87
C PRO A 224 -10.16 -3.00 -24.50
N GLN A 225 -10.54 -3.62 -25.63
CA GLN A 225 -9.63 -4.51 -26.34
C GLN A 225 -8.39 -3.75 -26.85
N GLY A 226 -7.21 -4.32 -26.62
CA GLY A 226 -5.93 -3.71 -26.99
C GLY A 226 -5.31 -2.82 -25.90
N MET A 227 -6.03 -2.56 -24.81
CA MET A 227 -5.43 -1.90 -23.64
C MET A 227 -4.71 -2.90 -22.75
N PRO A 228 -3.56 -2.54 -22.17
CA PRO A 228 -2.89 -3.37 -21.17
C PRO A 228 -3.80 -3.61 -19.97
N LYS A 229 -3.83 -4.84 -19.49
CA LYS A 229 -4.60 -5.19 -18.28
C LYS A 229 -3.78 -4.91 -17.03
N ILE A 230 -3.74 -3.64 -16.64
CA ILE A 230 -3.03 -3.16 -15.45
C ILE A 230 -3.94 -2.28 -14.60
N ALA A 231 -3.72 -2.30 -13.29
CA ALA A 231 -4.34 -1.39 -12.33
C ALA A 231 -3.57 -0.04 -12.32
N GLY A 232 -3.57 0.67 -13.43
CA GLY A 232 -2.96 1.99 -13.58
C GLY A 232 -3.81 3.11 -13.00
N THR A 233 -3.33 4.36 -13.15
CA THR A 233 -4.01 5.57 -12.69
C THR A 233 -5.41 5.69 -13.27
N GLU A 234 -5.60 5.31 -14.55
CA GLU A 234 -6.90 5.35 -15.23
C GLU A 234 -7.94 4.40 -14.60
N VAL A 235 -7.48 3.33 -13.97
CA VAL A 235 -8.34 2.33 -13.32
C VAL A 235 -8.64 2.72 -11.87
N LYS A 236 -7.66 3.31 -11.17
CA LYS A 236 -7.75 3.56 -9.72
C LYS A 236 -8.28 4.95 -9.37
N TRP A 237 -7.99 5.97 -10.20
CA TRP A 237 -8.17 7.37 -9.80
C TRP A 237 -8.98 8.22 -10.77
N GLU A 238 -9.13 7.83 -12.04
CA GLU A 238 -9.83 8.64 -13.04
C GLU A 238 -11.33 8.36 -13.03
N GLU A 239 -12.02 8.86 -12.01
CA GLU A 239 -13.48 8.74 -11.87
C GLU A 239 -14.22 9.21 -13.13
N GLY A 240 -15.27 8.47 -13.51
CA GLY A 240 -16.07 8.77 -14.69
C GLY A 240 -15.46 8.29 -16.02
N THR A 241 -14.27 7.68 -16.00
CA THR A 241 -13.73 7.01 -17.18
C THR A 241 -14.30 5.59 -17.33
N GLU A 242 -14.32 5.09 -18.56
CA GLU A 242 -14.78 3.71 -18.84
C GLU A 242 -13.91 2.67 -18.12
N ALA A 243 -12.62 2.95 -17.94
CA ALA A 243 -11.68 2.09 -17.24
C ALA A 243 -12.01 2.00 -15.73
N TYR A 244 -12.26 3.12 -15.08
CA TYR A 244 -12.64 3.20 -13.67
C TYR A 244 -14.00 2.52 -13.43
N GLU A 245 -15.03 2.88 -14.20
CA GLU A 245 -16.40 2.38 -13.99
C GLU A 245 -16.56 0.88 -14.23
N LYS A 246 -15.78 0.31 -15.14
CA LYS A 246 -15.86 -1.11 -15.49
C LYS A 246 -14.96 -2.00 -14.66
N THR A 247 -13.96 -1.46 -14.00
CA THR A 247 -13.02 -2.22 -13.19
C THR A 247 -13.49 -2.26 -11.74
N LYS A 248 -13.84 -3.45 -11.25
CA LYS A 248 -14.35 -3.63 -9.89
C LYS A 248 -13.65 -4.79 -9.21
N ALA A 249 -13.39 -4.61 -7.92
CA ALA A 249 -12.92 -5.69 -7.07
C ALA A 249 -14.06 -6.66 -6.72
N PHE A 250 -13.78 -7.95 -6.68
CA PHE A 250 -14.73 -9.00 -6.32
C PHE A 250 -14.04 -10.20 -5.67
N LEU A 251 -14.82 -11.05 -5.02
CA LEU A 251 -14.33 -12.30 -4.44
C LEU A 251 -14.44 -13.43 -5.47
N PRO A 252 -13.32 -13.91 -6.04
CA PRO A 252 -13.34 -14.95 -7.05
C PRO A 252 -13.81 -16.29 -6.46
N ALA A 253 -14.72 -16.97 -7.16
CA ALA A 253 -15.28 -18.25 -6.75
C ALA A 253 -14.60 -19.45 -7.42
N ASP A 254 -13.72 -19.21 -8.37
CA ASP A 254 -13.09 -20.21 -9.26
C ASP A 254 -11.63 -20.52 -8.91
N LEU A 255 -11.13 -20.03 -7.78
CA LEU A 255 -9.83 -20.43 -7.26
C LEU A 255 -9.95 -21.79 -6.59
N ASP A 256 -9.23 -22.79 -7.08
CA ASP A 256 -9.16 -24.10 -6.44
C ASP A 256 -8.39 -24.06 -5.09
N GLU A 257 -8.49 -25.09 -4.31
CA GLU A 257 -7.90 -25.16 -2.96
C GLU A 257 -6.37 -25.07 -2.99
N ASP A 258 -5.71 -25.65 -4.00
CA ASP A 258 -4.25 -25.63 -4.13
C ASP A 258 -3.75 -24.21 -4.45
N LEU A 259 -4.44 -23.50 -5.33
CA LEU A 259 -4.13 -22.12 -5.66
C LEU A 259 -4.40 -21.17 -4.48
N GLN A 260 -5.53 -21.34 -3.78
CA GLN A 260 -5.83 -20.56 -2.56
C GLN A 260 -4.76 -20.77 -1.49
N LYS A 261 -4.34 -22.01 -1.28
CA LYS A 261 -3.26 -22.35 -0.35
C LYS A 261 -1.93 -21.70 -0.77
N LYS A 262 -1.56 -21.80 -2.04
CA LYS A 262 -0.34 -21.19 -2.58
C LYS A 262 -0.34 -19.67 -2.44
N LEU A 263 -1.47 -19.01 -2.74
CA LEU A 263 -1.66 -17.57 -2.53
C LEU A 263 -1.44 -17.21 -1.06
N SER A 264 -2.10 -17.92 -0.15
CA SER A 264 -2.02 -17.66 1.30
C SER A 264 -0.60 -17.84 1.83
N GLU A 265 0.06 -18.95 1.50
CA GLU A 265 1.43 -19.23 1.94
C GLU A 265 2.42 -18.19 1.39
N THR A 266 2.30 -17.83 0.12
CA THR A 266 3.18 -16.84 -0.52
C THR A 266 2.93 -15.44 0.06
N ALA A 267 1.67 -15.07 0.33
CA ALA A 267 1.33 -13.79 0.94
C ALA A 267 1.94 -13.64 2.34
N VAL A 268 1.77 -14.67 3.19
CA VAL A 268 2.37 -14.69 4.52
C VAL A 268 3.89 -14.63 4.46
N GLN A 269 4.50 -15.37 3.52
CA GLN A 269 5.95 -15.36 3.34
C GLN A 269 6.47 -13.98 2.89
N ALA A 270 5.79 -13.30 1.95
CA ALA A 270 6.14 -11.97 1.49
C ALA A 270 6.00 -10.92 2.61
N PHE A 271 4.91 -10.98 3.38
CA PHE A 271 4.65 -10.15 4.55
C PHE A 271 5.80 -10.25 5.57
N GLN A 272 6.20 -11.46 5.92
CA GLN A 272 7.28 -11.71 6.87
C GLN A 272 8.66 -11.31 6.30
N ALA A 273 8.92 -11.55 5.01
CA ALA A 273 10.17 -11.23 4.36
C ALA A 273 10.49 -9.73 4.40
N LEU A 274 9.46 -8.89 4.27
CA LEU A 274 9.58 -7.44 4.36
C LEU A 274 9.32 -6.89 5.78
N LYS A 275 9.18 -7.77 6.78
CA LYS A 275 9.01 -7.40 8.21
C LYS A 275 7.77 -6.54 8.47
N LEU A 276 6.68 -6.79 7.76
CA LEU A 276 5.43 -6.13 8.04
C LEU A 276 4.87 -6.54 9.40
N CYS A 277 4.07 -5.67 9.98
CA CYS A 277 3.41 -5.87 11.26
C CYS A 277 1.93 -5.55 11.17
N ASP A 278 1.13 -6.23 12.00
CA ASP A 278 -0.30 -6.08 12.21
C ASP A 278 -1.13 -6.41 10.97
N TYR A 279 -0.93 -5.71 9.86
CA TYR A 279 -1.66 -5.93 8.61
C TYR A 279 -0.85 -5.45 7.40
N GLY A 280 -1.23 -5.93 6.22
CA GLY A 280 -0.67 -5.54 4.94
C GLY A 280 -1.36 -6.25 3.79
N ARG A 281 -1.19 -5.77 2.55
CA ARG A 281 -1.75 -6.38 1.35
C ARG A 281 -0.65 -6.76 0.37
N ILE A 282 -0.74 -7.96 -0.15
CA ILE A 282 0.16 -8.48 -1.15
C ILE A 282 -0.57 -8.57 -2.47
N ASP A 283 -0.02 -7.92 -3.49
CA ASP A 283 -0.59 -7.83 -4.82
C ASP A 283 0.08 -8.84 -5.75
N PHE A 284 -0.72 -9.65 -6.41
CA PHE A 284 -0.27 -10.78 -7.23
C PHE A 284 -0.70 -10.65 -8.68
N ARG A 285 0.09 -11.24 -9.57
CA ARG A 285 -0.31 -11.58 -10.92
C ARG A 285 -0.34 -13.10 -11.08
N LEU A 286 -1.50 -13.62 -11.45
CA LEU A 286 -1.69 -15.02 -11.79
C LEU A 286 -1.67 -15.15 -13.32
N ALA A 287 -0.59 -15.71 -13.86
CA ALA A 287 -0.45 -15.93 -15.29
C ALA A 287 -1.35 -17.08 -15.80
N ALA A 288 -1.58 -17.15 -17.11
CA ALA A 288 -2.46 -18.15 -17.73
C ALA A 288 -1.97 -19.60 -17.56
N ASP A 289 -0.67 -19.81 -17.37
CA ASP A 289 -0.06 -21.11 -17.08
C ASP A 289 -0.13 -21.51 -15.59
N GLY A 290 -0.76 -20.67 -14.74
CA GLY A 290 -0.87 -20.88 -13.30
C GLY A 290 0.35 -20.41 -12.50
N ALA A 291 1.33 -19.75 -13.13
CA ALA A 291 2.45 -19.14 -12.42
C ALA A 291 1.95 -17.94 -11.61
N LEU A 292 2.35 -17.89 -10.35
CA LEU A 292 1.99 -16.82 -9.41
C LEU A 292 3.20 -15.91 -9.18
N HIS A 293 3.02 -14.61 -9.41
CA HIS A 293 4.07 -13.61 -9.23
C HIS A 293 3.62 -12.55 -8.23
N VAL A 294 4.44 -12.26 -7.23
CA VAL A 294 4.24 -11.11 -6.33
C VAL A 294 4.64 -9.84 -7.09
N LEU A 295 3.71 -8.91 -7.24
CA LEU A 295 3.97 -7.61 -7.88
C LEU A 295 4.55 -6.63 -6.89
N GLU A 296 3.85 -6.44 -5.76
CA GLU A 296 4.24 -5.51 -4.70
C GLU A 296 3.62 -5.92 -3.36
N VAL A 297 4.07 -5.29 -2.30
CA VAL A 297 3.52 -5.43 -0.95
C VAL A 297 3.19 -4.04 -0.43
N ASN A 298 1.95 -3.88 0.02
CA ASN A 298 1.43 -2.63 0.59
C ASN A 298 1.35 -2.76 2.11
N PRO A 299 2.26 -2.11 2.85
CA PRO A 299 2.32 -2.20 4.32
C PRO A 299 1.22 -1.39 5.02
N ASN A 300 0.62 -0.42 4.33
CA ASN A 300 -0.49 0.41 4.80
C ASN A 300 -1.58 0.47 3.70
N PRO A 301 -2.28 -0.66 3.43
CA PRO A 301 -3.30 -0.71 2.38
C PRO A 301 -4.50 0.15 2.75
N TYR A 302 -5.16 0.74 1.74
CA TYR A 302 -6.37 1.53 1.90
C TYR A 302 -7.42 0.80 2.74
N LEU A 303 -7.80 1.40 3.87
CA LEU A 303 -8.58 0.76 4.92
C LEU A 303 -10.02 1.32 5.00
N HIS A 304 -10.64 1.59 3.85
CA HIS A 304 -12.06 1.93 3.80
C HIS A 304 -12.95 0.68 3.94
N ALA A 305 -14.16 0.86 4.47
CA ALA A 305 -15.09 -0.25 4.72
C ALA A 305 -15.51 -1.04 3.47
N ASP A 306 -15.46 -0.40 2.30
CA ASP A 306 -15.80 -1.00 1.00
C ASP A 306 -14.57 -1.39 0.16
N ALA A 307 -13.35 -1.17 0.70
CA ALA A 307 -12.10 -1.51 0.02
C ALA A 307 -11.80 -3.03 0.07
N GLU A 308 -10.86 -3.45 -0.75
CA GLU A 308 -10.51 -4.86 -0.96
C GLU A 308 -10.11 -5.56 0.34
N PHE A 309 -9.36 -4.86 1.21
CA PHE A 309 -8.92 -5.42 2.48
C PHE A 309 -10.10 -5.71 3.42
N ALA A 310 -11.04 -4.76 3.55
CA ALA A 310 -12.27 -4.93 4.33
C ALA A 310 -13.22 -5.98 3.71
N MET A 311 -13.28 -6.03 2.37
CA MET A 311 -14.04 -7.07 1.65
C MET A 311 -13.51 -8.47 1.96
N ALA A 312 -12.19 -8.66 1.95
CA ALA A 312 -11.54 -9.93 2.31
C ALA A 312 -11.79 -10.30 3.78
N ALA A 313 -11.67 -9.34 4.71
CA ALA A 313 -11.95 -9.54 6.13
C ALA A 313 -13.41 -9.94 6.39
N LYS A 314 -14.35 -9.28 5.71
CA LYS A 314 -15.78 -9.62 5.77
C LYS A 314 -16.06 -11.04 5.28
N LYS A 315 -15.39 -11.47 4.21
CA LYS A 315 -15.48 -12.86 3.72
C LYS A 315 -14.92 -13.86 4.72
N ALA A 316 -13.91 -13.47 5.50
CA ALA A 316 -13.36 -14.26 6.61
C ALA A 316 -14.20 -14.19 7.89
N GLY A 317 -15.38 -13.53 7.86
CA GLY A 317 -16.32 -13.47 8.99
C GLY A 317 -16.10 -12.31 9.95
N ARG A 318 -15.31 -11.29 9.59
CA ARG A 318 -15.04 -10.09 10.38
C ARG A 318 -15.85 -8.91 9.87
N SER A 319 -16.65 -8.27 10.69
CA SER A 319 -17.22 -6.95 10.38
C SER A 319 -16.09 -5.90 10.34
N TYR A 320 -16.39 -4.73 9.77
CA TYR A 320 -15.38 -3.67 9.68
C TYR A 320 -14.92 -3.16 11.06
N PRO A 321 -15.80 -2.93 12.05
CA PRO A 321 -15.36 -2.60 13.40
C PRO A 321 -14.53 -3.70 14.07
N GLU A 322 -14.85 -4.98 13.83
CA GLU A 322 -14.04 -6.11 14.34
C GLU A 322 -12.65 -6.13 13.70
N LEU A 323 -12.53 -5.87 12.40
CA LEU A 323 -11.25 -5.74 11.70
C LEU A 323 -10.39 -4.62 12.31
N VAL A 324 -10.95 -3.43 12.47
CA VAL A 324 -10.24 -2.27 13.05
C VAL A 324 -9.83 -2.57 14.50
N GLY A 325 -10.72 -3.21 15.27
CA GLY A 325 -10.44 -3.65 16.64
C GLY A 325 -9.31 -4.70 16.71
N GLU A 326 -9.30 -5.67 15.79
CA GLU A 326 -8.26 -6.70 15.71
C GLU A 326 -6.88 -6.07 15.39
N ILE A 327 -6.82 -5.08 14.48
CA ILE A 327 -5.58 -4.33 14.21
C ILE A 327 -5.07 -3.61 15.46
N VAL A 328 -5.97 -3.01 16.25
CA VAL A 328 -5.61 -2.39 17.55
C VAL A 328 -5.03 -3.43 18.51
N ASP A 329 -5.65 -4.60 18.64
CA ASP A 329 -5.20 -5.66 19.52
C ASP A 329 -3.84 -6.23 19.10
N LEU A 330 -3.64 -6.42 17.79
CA LEU A 330 -2.36 -6.86 17.22
C LEU A 330 -1.23 -5.86 17.54
N ALA A 331 -1.51 -4.58 17.36
CA ALA A 331 -0.54 -3.54 17.70
C ALA A 331 -0.22 -3.53 19.20
N LEU A 332 -1.23 -3.59 20.07
CA LEU A 332 -1.03 -3.62 21.53
C LEU A 332 -0.20 -4.82 21.99
N ALA A 333 -0.38 -5.98 21.35
CA ALA A 333 0.36 -7.19 21.66
C ALA A 333 1.88 -7.05 21.42
N ARG A 334 2.31 -6.15 20.53
CA ARG A 334 3.72 -5.85 20.27
C ARG A 334 4.37 -5.05 21.41
N TYR A 335 3.57 -4.41 22.28
CA TYR A 335 4.03 -3.52 23.35
C TYR A 335 3.59 -4.03 24.76
N PRO A 336 4.04 -5.23 25.18
CA PRO A 336 3.49 -5.89 26.39
C PRO A 336 3.74 -5.14 27.69
N ASN A 337 4.74 -4.26 27.74
CA ASN A 337 5.17 -3.59 28.99
C ASN A 337 4.72 -2.13 29.13
N GLY A 338 3.74 -1.69 28.31
CA GLY A 338 3.33 -0.30 28.33
C GLY A 338 4.52 0.62 28.00
N GLY A 339 4.48 1.27 26.84
CA GLY A 339 5.47 2.32 26.54
C GLY A 339 5.55 3.28 27.74
N SER A 340 6.74 3.52 28.22
CA SER A 340 7.05 4.43 29.32
C SER A 340 6.94 5.88 28.89
#